data_f47b7e234809adce1f62d64461b360a0
#
_entry.id   f47b7e234809adce1f62d64461b360a0
#
_cell.length_a   1.000
_cell.length_b   1.000
_cell.length_c   1.000
_cell.angle_alpha   90.00
_cell.angle_beta   90.00
_cell.angle_gamma   90.00
#
_symmetry.space_group_name_H-M   'P 1'
#
loop_
_entity.id
_entity.type
_entity.pdbx_description
1 polymer ?
#
loop_
_entity_poly.entity_id
_entity_poly.type
_entity_poly.pdbx_seq_one_letter_code
_entity_poly.pdbx_strand_id
1 'polypeptide(L)'
;MAQDIKLNVEEMAQAGMNFGHRVSKLHPKMKPYVSSIKNNVNIIDLEKTAKDFEKALKFISKLIAENKTLLFVGTKIQVRNLVKTTAEECNLPYVTERWLGGTITNFETIQKRVEYFK
;
A
#
# COMPACT_ATOMS: atom_id res chain seq x y z
N MET A 1 -1.51 -8.94 20.76
CA MET A 1 -1.02 -7.66 21.32
C MET A 1 -0.49 -6.83 20.15
N ALA A 2 -1.12 -5.72 19.83
CA ALA A 2 -0.58 -4.81 18.82
C ALA A 2 0.70 -4.18 19.41
N GLN A 3 1.85 -4.52 18.87
CA GLN A 3 3.09 -3.82 19.20
C GLN A 3 2.90 -2.37 18.77
N ASP A 4 3.12 -1.43 19.68
CA ASP A 4 3.19 -0.01 19.35
C ASP A 4 4.44 0.22 18.47
N ILE A 5 4.25 0.09 17.16
CA ILE A 5 5.29 0.37 16.18
C ILE A 5 5.44 1.88 16.13
N LYS A 6 6.37 2.43 16.91
CA LYS A 6 6.75 3.84 16.82
C LYS A 6 7.65 4.01 15.61
N LEU A 7 7.15 4.69 14.59
CA LEU A 7 7.96 5.08 13.43
C LEU A 7 8.87 6.23 13.81
N ASN A 8 10.17 6.05 13.56
CA ASN A 8 11.15 7.11 13.69
C ASN A 8 11.21 7.90 12.36
N VAL A 9 10.86 9.18 12.42
CA VAL A 9 10.84 10.06 11.24
C VAL A 9 12.23 10.19 10.60
N GLU A 10 13.29 10.16 11.40
CA GLU A 10 14.67 10.24 10.90
C GLU A 10 15.06 9.00 10.11
N GLU A 11 14.72 7.81 10.60
CA GLU A 11 14.95 6.55 9.88
C GLU A 11 14.14 6.48 8.59
N MET A 12 12.87 6.94 8.61
CA MET A 12 12.04 7.05 7.43
C MET A 12 12.66 7.97 6.37
N ALA A 13 13.23 9.11 6.79
CA ALA A 13 13.91 10.03 5.90
C ALA A 13 15.18 9.43 5.31
N GLN A 14 15.99 8.72 6.11
CA GLN A 14 17.19 8.01 5.66
C GLN A 14 16.85 6.89 4.65
N ALA A 15 15.73 6.19 4.86
CA ALA A 15 15.21 5.19 3.93
C ALA A 15 14.64 5.79 2.62
N GLY A 16 14.59 7.13 2.50
CA GLY A 16 14.09 7.82 1.31
C GLY A 16 12.56 7.83 1.18
N MET A 17 11.82 7.57 2.23
CA MET A 17 10.34 7.53 2.20
C MET A 17 9.71 8.91 1.95
N ASN A 18 10.48 9.98 2.11
CA ASN A 18 10.06 11.35 1.83
C ASN A 18 10.03 11.70 0.34
N PHE A 19 10.62 10.91 -0.54
CA PHE A 19 10.62 11.19 -1.98
C PHE A 19 9.30 10.80 -2.64
N GLY A 20 8.59 11.80 -3.14
CA GLY A 20 7.39 11.61 -3.94
C GLY A 20 7.67 11.62 -5.45
N HIS A 21 6.64 11.78 -6.25
CA HIS A 21 6.73 11.89 -7.70
C HIS A 21 7.09 13.33 -8.14
N ARG A 22 7.46 13.48 -9.42
CA ARG A 22 7.67 14.79 -10.04
C ARG A 22 6.42 15.67 -9.90
N VAL A 23 6.62 16.98 -9.80
CA VAL A 23 5.54 17.96 -9.65
C VAL A 23 4.47 17.82 -10.73
N SER A 24 4.87 17.54 -11.98
CA SER A 24 3.95 17.33 -13.11
C SER A 24 3.02 16.12 -12.97
N LYS A 25 3.33 15.18 -12.07
CA LYS A 25 2.55 13.96 -11.82
C LYS A 25 1.82 13.96 -10.48
N LEU A 26 1.80 15.09 -9.80
CA LEU A 26 1.13 15.21 -8.51
C LEU A 26 -0.39 15.26 -8.69
N HIS A 27 -1.07 14.31 -8.06
CA HIS A 27 -2.53 14.36 -7.96
C HIS A 27 -2.96 15.51 -7.03
N PRO A 28 -3.98 16.33 -7.37
CA PRO A 28 -4.40 17.45 -6.53
C PRO A 28 -4.72 17.11 -5.08
N LYS A 29 -5.30 15.95 -4.83
CA LYS A 29 -5.60 15.46 -3.46
C LYS A 29 -4.37 15.15 -2.61
N MET A 30 -3.18 15.01 -3.22
CA MET A 30 -1.92 14.78 -2.51
C MET A 30 -1.24 16.07 -2.03
N LYS A 31 -1.68 17.26 -2.51
CA LYS A 31 -1.09 18.53 -2.09
C LYS A 31 -1.00 18.74 -0.58
N PRO A 32 -2.01 18.37 0.24
CA PRO A 32 -1.94 18.53 1.70
C PRO A 32 -0.83 17.72 2.39
N TYR A 33 -0.33 16.66 1.72
CA TYR A 33 0.69 15.74 2.23
C TYR A 33 2.10 16.08 1.75
N VAL A 34 2.23 17.10 0.89
CA VAL A 34 3.52 17.57 0.39
C VAL A 34 4.03 18.68 1.32
N SER A 35 5.23 18.52 1.85
CA SER A 35 5.87 19.52 2.71
C SER A 35 6.62 20.57 1.89
N SER A 36 7.33 20.15 0.84
CA SER A 36 8.14 21.02 0.00
C SER A 36 8.40 20.43 -1.40
N ILE A 37 9.04 21.19 -2.25
CA ILE A 37 9.47 20.74 -3.59
C ILE A 37 10.99 20.92 -3.66
N LYS A 38 11.71 19.85 -4.02
CA LYS A 38 13.15 19.88 -4.22
C LYS A 38 13.50 19.24 -5.57
N ASN A 39 14.25 19.95 -6.40
CA ASN A 39 14.68 19.46 -7.73
C ASN A 39 13.51 18.91 -8.59
N ASN A 40 12.39 19.63 -8.63
CA ASN A 40 11.18 19.23 -9.34
C ASN A 40 10.52 17.93 -8.86
N VAL A 41 10.87 17.47 -7.64
CA VAL A 41 10.28 16.32 -6.96
C VAL A 41 9.57 16.79 -5.70
N ASN A 42 8.37 16.27 -5.47
CA ASN A 42 7.61 16.57 -4.26
C ASN A 42 8.22 15.84 -3.07
N ILE A 43 8.35 16.52 -1.95
CA ILE A 43 8.79 15.93 -0.67
C ILE A 43 7.57 15.71 0.20
N ILE A 44 7.34 14.46 0.60
CA ILE A 44 6.21 14.05 1.43
C ILE A 44 6.49 14.39 2.89
N ASP A 45 5.46 14.86 3.59
CA ASP A 45 5.49 15.15 5.03
C ASP A 45 5.48 13.82 5.81
N LEU A 46 6.63 13.50 6.42
CA LEU A 46 6.78 12.24 7.17
C LEU A 46 6.06 12.25 8.53
N GLU A 47 5.84 13.40 9.14
CA GLU A 47 5.07 13.48 10.38
C GLU A 47 3.60 13.11 10.16
N LYS A 48 3.01 13.60 9.05
CA LYS A 48 1.66 13.20 8.64
C LYS A 48 1.62 11.72 8.26
N THR A 49 2.65 11.25 7.56
CA THR A 49 2.77 9.84 7.19
C THR A 49 2.79 8.94 8.42
N ALA A 50 3.56 9.26 9.45
CA ALA A 50 3.62 8.48 10.68
C ALA A 50 2.25 8.42 11.38
N LYS A 51 1.56 9.57 11.51
CA LYS A 51 0.22 9.63 12.11
C LYS A 51 -0.82 8.80 11.35
N ASP A 52 -0.80 8.87 10.03
CA ASP A 52 -1.75 8.11 9.19
C ASP A 52 -1.40 6.63 9.15
N PHE A 53 -0.12 6.27 9.26
CA PHE A 53 0.32 4.89 9.40
C PHE A 53 -0.20 4.24 10.69
N GLU A 54 -0.12 4.95 11.83
CA GLU A 54 -0.70 4.47 13.10
C GLU A 54 -2.20 4.22 12.98
N LYS A 55 -2.93 5.10 12.30
CA LYS A 55 -4.37 4.91 12.04
C LYS A 55 -4.62 3.67 11.18
N ALA A 56 -3.80 3.47 10.14
CA ALA A 56 -3.90 2.30 9.27
C ALA A 56 -3.63 1.00 10.03
N LEU A 57 -2.62 0.96 10.90
CA LEU A 57 -2.34 -0.21 11.74
C LEU A 57 -3.50 -0.55 12.68
N LYS A 58 -4.08 0.46 13.34
CA LYS A 58 -5.27 0.27 14.19
C LYS A 58 -6.46 -0.27 13.40
N PHE A 59 -6.66 0.24 12.18
CA PHE A 59 -7.73 -0.22 11.29
C PHE A 59 -7.51 -1.69 10.87
N ILE A 60 -6.30 -2.05 10.45
CA ILE A 60 -5.97 -3.43 10.07
C ILE A 60 -6.15 -4.38 11.26
N SER A 61 -5.66 -4.01 12.44
CA SER A 61 -5.82 -4.81 13.67
C SER A 61 -7.29 -5.07 13.98
N LYS A 62 -8.16 -4.07 13.80
CA LYS A 62 -9.61 -4.22 13.97
C LYS A 62 -10.20 -5.20 12.94
N LEU A 63 -9.81 -5.09 11.66
CA LEU A 63 -10.30 -5.99 10.62
C LEU A 63 -9.93 -7.44 10.90
N ILE A 64 -8.70 -7.68 11.37
CA ILE A 64 -8.23 -9.02 11.74
C ILE A 64 -8.99 -9.56 12.95
N ALA A 65 -9.24 -8.73 13.96
CA ALA A 65 -10.05 -9.11 15.12
C ALA A 65 -11.51 -9.47 14.75
N GLU A 66 -12.04 -8.87 13.68
CA GLU A 66 -13.35 -9.19 13.11
C GLU A 66 -13.32 -10.41 12.15
N ASN A 67 -12.21 -11.14 12.07
CA ASN A 67 -12.00 -12.28 11.14
C ASN A 67 -12.23 -11.92 9.66
N LYS A 68 -11.95 -10.68 9.26
CA LYS A 68 -12.04 -10.26 7.86
C LYS A 68 -10.77 -10.62 7.11
N THR A 69 -10.92 -11.03 5.87
CA THR A 69 -9.80 -11.37 4.98
C THR A 69 -9.24 -10.10 4.34
N LEU A 70 -7.91 -9.95 4.40
CA LEU A 70 -7.18 -8.89 3.72
C LEU A 70 -6.64 -9.42 2.39
N LEU A 71 -6.79 -8.64 1.33
CA LEU A 71 -6.16 -8.89 0.04
C LEU A 71 -4.98 -7.93 -0.14
N PHE A 72 -3.77 -8.48 -0.25
CA PHE A 72 -2.59 -7.69 -0.56
C PHE A 72 -2.48 -7.43 -2.07
N VAL A 73 -2.27 -6.18 -2.47
CA VAL A 73 -2.07 -5.80 -3.87
C VAL A 73 -0.79 -5.00 -4.02
N GLY A 74 0.18 -5.55 -4.75
CA GLY A 74 1.46 -4.90 -4.99
C GLY A 74 2.01 -5.22 -6.37
N THR A 75 1.57 -4.48 -7.38
CA THR A 75 1.91 -4.72 -8.80
C THR A 75 3.17 -3.99 -9.27
N LYS A 76 3.70 -3.03 -8.48
CA LYS A 76 4.97 -2.36 -8.80
C LYS A 76 6.15 -3.32 -8.62
N ILE A 77 7.10 -3.28 -9.55
CA ILE A 77 8.29 -4.14 -9.54
C ILE A 77 9.04 -4.09 -8.20
N GLN A 78 9.14 -2.89 -7.59
CA GLN A 78 9.90 -2.67 -6.35
C GLN A 78 9.27 -3.36 -5.13
N VAL A 79 7.95 -3.54 -5.10
CA VAL A 79 7.23 -4.09 -3.94
C VAL A 79 6.69 -5.50 -4.16
N ARG A 80 6.73 -6.00 -5.38
CA ARG A 80 6.15 -7.27 -5.80
C ARG A 80 6.62 -8.44 -4.92
N ASN A 81 7.93 -8.60 -4.80
CA ASN A 81 8.51 -9.69 -4.01
C ASN A 81 8.19 -9.56 -2.52
N LEU A 82 8.28 -8.33 -1.98
CA LEU A 82 7.97 -8.06 -0.58
C LEU A 82 6.51 -8.41 -0.26
N VAL A 83 5.58 -7.95 -1.10
CA VAL A 83 4.14 -8.25 -0.92
C VAL A 83 3.88 -9.74 -1.00
N LYS A 84 4.51 -10.46 -1.95
CA LYS A 84 4.37 -11.90 -2.09
C LYS A 84 4.84 -12.63 -0.82
N THR A 85 6.09 -12.39 -0.40
CA THR A 85 6.68 -13.05 0.77
C THR A 85 5.85 -12.80 2.04
N THR A 86 5.49 -11.54 2.31
CA THR A 86 4.71 -11.18 3.50
C THR A 86 3.31 -11.81 3.49
N ALA A 87 2.65 -11.85 2.34
CA ALA A 87 1.32 -12.44 2.22
C ALA A 87 1.36 -13.96 2.41
N GLU A 88 2.38 -14.63 1.88
CA GLU A 88 2.60 -16.08 2.07
C GLU A 88 2.88 -16.41 3.54
N GLU A 89 3.72 -15.64 4.22
CA GLU A 89 3.99 -15.79 5.66
C GLU A 89 2.73 -15.62 6.53
N CYS A 90 1.83 -14.72 6.12
CA CYS A 90 0.57 -14.47 6.81
C CYS A 90 -0.58 -15.39 6.35
N ASN A 91 -0.38 -16.25 5.36
CA ASN A 91 -1.43 -17.04 4.70
C ASN A 91 -2.60 -16.18 4.19
N LEU A 92 -2.30 -15.01 3.62
CA LEU A 92 -3.27 -14.09 3.08
C LEU A 92 -3.23 -14.06 1.54
N PRO A 93 -4.39 -13.83 0.87
CA PRO A 93 -4.43 -13.71 -0.58
C PRO A 93 -3.69 -12.46 -1.06
N TYR A 94 -3.04 -12.57 -2.21
CA TYR A 94 -2.27 -11.46 -2.79
C TYR A 94 -2.38 -11.39 -4.32
N VAL A 95 -2.16 -10.19 -4.86
CA VAL A 95 -2.03 -9.93 -6.30
C VAL A 95 -0.74 -9.14 -6.52
N THR A 96 0.24 -9.77 -7.18
CA THR A 96 1.56 -9.17 -7.43
C THR A 96 1.85 -8.99 -8.92
N GLU A 97 1.12 -9.66 -9.80
CA GLU A 97 1.27 -9.50 -11.23
C GLU A 97 0.42 -8.32 -11.74
N ARG A 98 -0.53 -8.56 -12.58
CA ARG A 98 -1.41 -7.52 -13.12
C ARG A 98 -2.77 -7.55 -12.41
N TRP A 99 -3.25 -6.38 -11.97
CA TRP A 99 -4.65 -6.25 -11.58
C TRP A 99 -5.55 -6.35 -12.79
N LEU A 100 -6.41 -7.35 -12.82
CA LEU A 100 -7.36 -7.53 -13.91
C LEU A 100 -8.50 -6.53 -13.80
N GLY A 101 -8.76 -5.79 -14.88
CA GLY A 101 -9.95 -4.94 -14.95
C GLY A 101 -11.21 -5.76 -14.77
N GLY A 102 -12.16 -5.28 -13.96
CA GLY A 102 -13.39 -6.01 -13.67
C GLY A 102 -13.31 -6.98 -12.49
N THR A 103 -12.17 -7.11 -11.81
CA THR A 103 -12.04 -8.01 -10.64
C THR A 103 -13.09 -7.72 -9.56
N ILE A 104 -13.50 -6.47 -9.38
CA ILE A 104 -14.55 -6.08 -8.43
C ILE A 104 -15.90 -5.91 -9.15
N THR A 105 -15.91 -5.28 -10.33
CA THR A 105 -17.13 -4.86 -11.02
C THR A 105 -17.74 -5.95 -11.92
N ASN A 106 -16.96 -6.95 -12.34
CA ASN A 106 -17.38 -8.03 -13.24
C ASN A 106 -16.72 -9.36 -12.85
N PHE A 107 -16.79 -9.69 -11.57
CA PHE A 107 -16.11 -10.84 -10.99
C PHE A 107 -16.59 -12.17 -11.57
N GLU A 108 -17.89 -12.33 -11.84
CA GLU A 108 -18.45 -13.57 -12.43
C GLU A 108 -17.80 -13.94 -13.76
N THR A 109 -17.58 -12.95 -14.63
CA THR A 109 -16.93 -13.20 -15.93
C THR A 109 -15.46 -13.58 -15.74
N ILE A 110 -14.77 -12.96 -14.77
CA ILE A 110 -13.38 -13.30 -14.46
C ILE A 110 -13.30 -14.72 -13.89
N GLN A 111 -14.18 -15.08 -12.96
CA GLN A 111 -14.24 -16.42 -12.40
C GLN A 111 -14.47 -17.50 -13.47
N LYS A 112 -15.44 -17.32 -14.36
CA LYS A 112 -15.68 -18.24 -15.47
C LYS A 112 -14.44 -18.41 -16.36
N ARG A 113 -13.70 -17.33 -16.60
CA ARG A 113 -12.44 -17.39 -17.36
C ARG A 113 -11.36 -18.18 -16.63
N VAL A 114 -11.20 -17.97 -15.33
CA VAL A 114 -10.24 -18.72 -14.50
C VAL A 114 -10.58 -20.20 -14.45
N GLU A 115 -11.87 -20.55 -14.33
CA GLU A 115 -12.34 -21.95 -14.37
C GLU A 115 -12.09 -22.62 -15.71
N TYR A 116 -12.21 -21.88 -16.81
CA TYR A 116 -11.92 -22.39 -18.16
C TYR A 116 -10.43 -22.75 -18.36
N PHE A 117 -9.51 -22.13 -17.62
CA PHE A 117 -8.06 -22.39 -17.72
C PHE A 117 -7.52 -23.38 -16.66
N LYS A 118 -8.37 -23.92 -15.81
CA LYS A 118 -8.03 -25.01 -14.89
C LYS A 118 -8.23 -26.38 -15.56
#